data_3efefc3f7944d3fa9ebb408c7ba2d599
#
_entry.id   3efefc3f7944d3fa9ebb408c7ba2d599
#
_cell.length_a   1.000
_cell.length_b   1.000
_cell.length_c   1.000
_cell.angle_alpha   90.00
_cell.angle_beta   90.00
_cell.angle_gamma   90.00
#
_symmetry.space_group_name_H-M   'P 1'
#
loop_
_entity.id
_entity.type
_entity.pdbx_description
1 polymer ?
#
loop_
_entity_poly.entity_id
_entity_poly.type
_entity_poly.pdbx_seq_one_letter_code
_entity_poly.pdbx_strand_id
1 'polypeptide(L)'
;MSNDPRDLDGKRLQRAMHQLGRDTALRARLVDLLRQAEASIAYDGSVRDDVVGPIVDALHDDQDVYGQQLADGTRVEYFYRTKIARDLLLSASERPTHVWEPQTTKLLLELAPRLQGDVIVGGAYFGDQAVLVAKAIAPAGLKVHCFEPNPDQAGMLQNNLALNQLGNVVVNHEGLWSRSGERMRLDGFDSFANAVAASAGEGFETVAMDDYAQRLGLRVGLIQLDIEGAELAALQGAVQILDKDRPWVVFELHRTYVDWSQGLRATPLCQLFLERGYEVFAVRDLNSHREMPGKPVELVPIDTVYLEGPPHGFNMLAVPHKGLVDTPAFSLVNAVSPKLLPHKDARLHHPVGGF
;
A
#
# COMPACT_ATOMS: atom_id res chain seq x y z
N MET A 1 42.62 -10.49 -6.25
CA MET A 1 41.54 -10.09 -7.18
C MET A 1 41.61 -11.06 -8.34
N SER A 2 40.53 -11.79 -8.59
CA SER A 2 40.44 -12.72 -9.73
C SER A 2 40.57 -11.93 -11.03
N ASN A 3 41.45 -12.34 -11.90
CA ASN A 3 41.62 -11.79 -13.26
C ASN A 3 40.73 -12.55 -14.27
N ASP A 4 39.71 -13.27 -13.80
CA ASP A 4 38.78 -13.96 -14.69
C ASP A 4 37.89 -12.91 -15.40
N PRO A 5 37.94 -12.82 -16.74
CA PRO A 5 37.11 -11.87 -17.50
C PRO A 5 35.60 -12.13 -17.35
N ARG A 6 35.20 -13.27 -16.77
CA ARG A 6 33.83 -13.62 -16.46
C ARG A 6 33.38 -13.11 -15.08
N ASP A 7 34.30 -12.67 -14.24
CA ASP A 7 34.04 -12.05 -12.95
C ASP A 7 33.48 -10.64 -13.20
N LEU A 8 32.20 -10.59 -13.60
CA LEU A 8 31.49 -9.35 -13.86
C LEU A 8 31.23 -8.64 -12.52
N ASP A 9 31.94 -7.55 -12.30
CA ASP A 9 31.57 -6.62 -11.23
C ASP A 9 30.08 -6.29 -11.37
N GLY A 10 29.30 -6.53 -10.33
CA GLY A 10 27.84 -6.32 -10.33
C GLY A 10 27.47 -4.89 -10.78
N LYS A 11 28.28 -3.89 -10.41
CA LYS A 11 28.13 -2.49 -10.87
C LYS A 11 28.33 -2.34 -12.38
N ARG A 12 29.18 -3.17 -13.00
CA ARG A 12 29.40 -3.15 -14.46
C ARG A 12 28.18 -3.72 -15.18
N LEU A 13 27.62 -4.81 -14.68
CA LEU A 13 26.38 -5.41 -15.22
C LEU A 13 25.21 -4.43 -15.08
N GLN A 14 25.01 -3.84 -13.91
CA GLN A 14 23.96 -2.86 -13.69
C GLN A 14 24.07 -1.65 -14.66
N ARG A 15 25.27 -1.11 -14.85
CA ARG A 15 25.49 -0.02 -15.83
C ARG A 15 25.20 -0.45 -17.26
N ALA A 16 25.53 -1.69 -17.63
CA ALA A 16 25.25 -2.22 -18.97
C ALA A 16 23.73 -2.39 -19.19
N MET A 17 23.00 -2.91 -18.19
CA MET A 17 21.54 -3.04 -18.25
C MET A 17 20.87 -1.67 -18.34
N HIS A 18 21.28 -0.72 -17.52
CA HIS A 18 20.77 0.66 -17.60
C HIS A 18 21.04 1.30 -18.98
N GLN A 19 22.21 1.06 -19.58
CA GLN A 19 22.51 1.56 -20.93
C GLN A 19 21.60 0.91 -22.00
N LEU A 20 21.27 -0.39 -21.87
CA LEU A 20 20.28 -1.05 -22.74
C LEU A 20 18.89 -0.47 -22.54
N GLY A 21 18.54 -0.12 -21.29
CA GLY A 21 17.24 0.45 -20.92
C GLY A 21 16.98 1.86 -21.49
N ARG A 22 18.02 2.58 -21.91
CA ARG A 22 17.87 3.91 -22.54
C ARG A 22 17.18 3.87 -23.90
N ASP A 23 17.28 2.75 -24.61
CA ASP A 23 16.46 2.50 -25.81
C ASP A 23 15.10 1.99 -25.37
N THR A 24 14.10 2.87 -25.41
CA THR A 24 12.75 2.57 -24.93
C THR A 24 12.08 1.41 -25.68
N ALA A 25 12.34 1.26 -26.97
CA ALA A 25 11.78 0.16 -27.76
C ALA A 25 12.44 -1.17 -27.42
N LEU A 26 13.78 -1.18 -27.24
CA LEU A 26 14.51 -2.36 -26.79
C LEU A 26 14.10 -2.74 -25.37
N ARG A 27 14.00 -1.75 -24.46
CA ARG A 27 13.55 -1.95 -23.07
C ARG A 27 12.16 -2.62 -23.03
N ALA A 28 11.19 -2.11 -23.77
CA ALA A 28 9.85 -2.69 -23.84
C ALA A 28 9.88 -4.17 -24.28
N ARG A 29 10.64 -4.48 -25.31
CA ARG A 29 10.81 -5.87 -25.79
C ARG A 29 11.47 -6.78 -24.75
N LEU A 30 12.45 -6.27 -24.00
CA LEU A 30 13.09 -7.03 -22.93
C LEU A 30 12.14 -7.28 -21.78
N VAL A 31 11.35 -6.28 -21.37
CA VAL A 31 10.31 -6.43 -20.35
C VAL A 31 9.27 -7.46 -20.76
N ASP A 32 8.80 -7.44 -22.02
CA ASP A 32 7.85 -8.42 -22.53
C ASP A 32 8.42 -9.85 -22.54
N LEU A 33 9.69 -10.00 -22.91
CA LEU A 33 10.38 -11.29 -22.84
C LEU A 33 10.48 -11.79 -21.38
N LEU A 34 10.83 -10.90 -20.44
CA LEU A 34 10.96 -11.23 -19.03
C LEU A 34 9.60 -11.59 -18.40
N ARG A 35 8.52 -10.92 -18.80
CA ARG A 35 7.14 -11.27 -18.40
C ARG A 35 6.76 -12.69 -18.86
N GLN A 36 7.12 -13.06 -20.08
CA GLN A 36 6.89 -14.43 -20.59
C GLN A 36 7.76 -15.45 -19.89
N ALA A 37 9.03 -15.11 -19.61
CA ALA A 37 9.97 -15.98 -18.92
C ALA A 37 9.52 -16.27 -17.48
N GLU A 38 8.92 -15.32 -16.77
CA GLU A 38 8.40 -15.49 -15.41
C GLU A 38 7.44 -16.69 -15.31
N ALA A 39 6.59 -16.90 -16.31
CA ALA A 39 5.63 -18.01 -16.32
C ALA A 39 6.26 -19.38 -16.63
N SER A 40 7.50 -19.42 -17.12
CA SER A 40 8.15 -20.64 -17.61
C SER A 40 9.37 -21.10 -16.80
N ILE A 41 9.94 -20.23 -15.97
CA ILE A 41 11.13 -20.55 -15.17
C ILE A 41 10.73 -21.42 -13.97
N ALA A 42 11.37 -22.60 -13.85
CA ALA A 42 11.30 -23.41 -12.65
C ALA A 42 12.33 -22.88 -11.63
N TYR A 43 11.83 -22.38 -10.49
CA TYR A 43 12.65 -21.78 -9.45
C TYR A 43 12.04 -22.04 -8.07
N ASP A 44 12.90 -22.30 -7.09
CA ASP A 44 12.49 -22.46 -5.68
C ASP A 44 12.52 -21.10 -5.00
N GLY A 45 11.43 -20.34 -5.12
CA GLY A 45 11.29 -18.97 -4.62
C GLY A 45 10.38 -18.14 -5.50
N SER A 46 10.49 -16.81 -5.38
CA SER A 46 9.76 -15.87 -6.22
C SER A 46 10.52 -15.57 -7.49
N VAL A 47 10.11 -16.17 -8.62
CA VAL A 47 10.73 -15.84 -9.94
C VAL A 47 10.68 -14.34 -10.20
N ARG A 48 9.59 -13.67 -9.82
CA ARG A 48 9.42 -12.22 -9.97
C ARG A 48 10.43 -11.44 -9.16
N ASP A 49 10.57 -11.75 -7.86
CA ASP A 49 11.41 -10.96 -6.96
C ASP A 49 12.90 -11.31 -7.07
N ASP A 50 13.20 -12.58 -7.32
CA ASP A 50 14.57 -13.09 -7.25
C ASP A 50 15.27 -13.16 -8.62
N VAL A 51 14.51 -13.23 -9.72
CA VAL A 51 15.06 -13.46 -11.06
C VAL A 51 14.71 -12.31 -12.02
N VAL A 52 13.43 -12.12 -12.31
CA VAL A 52 12.98 -11.17 -13.34
C VAL A 52 13.05 -9.73 -12.85
N GLY A 53 12.61 -9.48 -11.63
CA GLY A 53 12.54 -8.14 -11.04
C GLY A 53 13.87 -7.39 -11.04
N PRO A 54 14.97 -7.96 -10.51
CA PRO A 54 16.26 -7.29 -10.51
C PRO A 54 16.77 -6.90 -11.91
N ILE A 55 16.41 -7.66 -12.94
CA ILE A 55 16.77 -7.34 -14.33
C ILE A 55 15.93 -6.17 -14.82
N VAL A 56 14.61 -6.20 -14.56
CA VAL A 56 13.71 -5.09 -14.94
C VAL A 56 14.11 -3.82 -14.22
N ASP A 57 14.40 -3.89 -12.91
CA ASP A 57 14.84 -2.72 -12.13
C ASP A 57 16.13 -2.11 -12.71
N ALA A 58 17.07 -2.94 -13.17
CA ALA A 58 18.31 -2.46 -13.78
C ALA A 58 18.15 -1.82 -15.18
N LEU A 59 16.99 -2.02 -15.83
CA LEU A 59 16.66 -1.39 -17.12
C LEU A 59 16.08 0.02 -16.99
N HIS A 60 15.65 0.43 -15.78
CA HIS A 60 14.88 1.65 -15.56
C HIS A 60 15.66 2.68 -14.74
N ASP A 61 15.21 3.92 -14.87
CA ASP A 61 15.65 5.07 -14.07
C ASP A 61 14.53 5.49 -13.12
N ASP A 62 14.85 6.03 -11.97
CA ASP A 62 13.91 6.52 -10.97
C ASP A 62 13.07 7.74 -11.46
N GLN A 63 13.51 8.37 -12.57
CA GLN A 63 12.78 9.44 -13.24
C GLN A 63 11.90 8.96 -14.40
N ASP A 64 11.95 7.66 -14.76
CA ASP A 64 11.07 7.10 -15.77
C ASP A 64 9.62 7.15 -15.29
N VAL A 65 8.72 7.67 -16.14
CA VAL A 65 7.28 7.76 -15.87
C VAL A 65 6.54 6.79 -16.78
N TYR A 66 5.62 6.05 -16.20
CA TYR A 66 4.75 5.11 -16.90
C TYR A 66 3.29 5.46 -16.68
N GLY A 67 2.46 5.14 -17.67
CA GLY A 67 1.01 5.26 -17.58
C GLY A 67 0.35 3.88 -17.71
N GLN A 68 -0.67 3.63 -16.91
CA GLN A 68 -1.49 2.43 -16.96
C GLN A 68 -2.98 2.80 -16.92
N GLN A 69 -3.79 2.08 -17.71
CA GLN A 69 -5.25 2.16 -17.61
C GLN A 69 -5.76 0.92 -16.89
N LEU A 70 -6.56 1.13 -15.85
CA LEU A 70 -7.21 0.07 -15.10
C LEU A 70 -8.50 -0.41 -15.78
N ALA A 71 -9.03 -1.55 -15.33
CA ALA A 71 -10.20 -2.20 -15.91
C ALA A 71 -11.46 -1.33 -15.89
N ASP A 72 -11.61 -0.51 -14.85
CA ASP A 72 -12.73 0.43 -14.69
C ASP A 72 -12.56 1.75 -15.46
N GLY A 73 -11.49 1.86 -16.27
CA GLY A 73 -11.15 3.03 -17.06
C GLY A 73 -10.31 4.08 -16.31
N THR A 74 -10.01 3.88 -15.04
CA THR A 74 -9.11 4.75 -14.26
C THR A 74 -7.73 4.77 -14.91
N ARG A 75 -7.14 5.94 -15.04
CA ARG A 75 -5.78 6.13 -15.57
C ARG A 75 -4.86 6.52 -14.43
N VAL A 76 -3.69 5.90 -14.36
CA VAL A 76 -2.66 6.21 -13.38
C VAL A 76 -1.32 6.42 -14.07
N GLU A 77 -0.59 7.45 -13.65
CA GLU A 77 0.81 7.66 -13.98
C GLU A 77 1.65 7.51 -12.71
N TYR A 78 2.85 6.99 -12.85
CA TYR A 78 3.73 6.67 -11.73
C TYR A 78 5.20 6.71 -12.14
N PHE A 79 6.08 7.05 -11.18
CA PHE A 79 7.53 6.91 -11.35
C PHE A 79 7.96 5.45 -11.19
N TYR A 80 8.96 5.05 -11.99
CA TYR A 80 9.59 3.74 -11.79
C TYR A 80 10.62 3.81 -10.66
N ARG A 81 10.17 3.69 -9.41
CA ARG A 81 11.05 3.85 -8.23
C ARG A 81 11.02 2.65 -7.30
N THR A 82 9.95 1.89 -7.29
CA THR A 82 9.72 0.84 -6.29
C THR A 82 9.17 -0.44 -6.91
N LYS A 83 9.04 -1.48 -6.07
CA LYS A 83 8.41 -2.75 -6.42
C LYS A 83 6.97 -2.57 -6.95
N ILE A 84 6.25 -1.58 -6.46
CA ILE A 84 4.87 -1.26 -6.93
C ILE A 84 4.88 -0.99 -8.43
N ALA A 85 5.76 -0.09 -8.87
CA ALA A 85 5.91 0.24 -10.29
C ALA A 85 6.34 -0.96 -11.13
N ARG A 86 7.33 -1.72 -10.66
CA ARG A 86 7.80 -2.94 -11.31
C ARG A 86 6.69 -3.96 -11.49
N ASP A 87 5.96 -4.24 -10.43
CA ASP A 87 4.93 -5.28 -10.45
C ASP A 87 3.72 -4.87 -11.29
N LEU A 88 3.38 -3.59 -11.32
CA LEU A 88 2.37 -3.05 -12.22
C LEU A 88 2.82 -3.15 -13.69
N LEU A 89 4.06 -2.79 -13.99
CA LEU A 89 4.65 -2.92 -15.33
C LEU A 89 4.69 -4.38 -15.82
N LEU A 90 4.95 -5.32 -14.91
CA LEU A 90 4.96 -6.77 -15.18
C LEU A 90 3.57 -7.42 -15.08
N SER A 91 2.51 -6.64 -14.94
CA SER A 91 1.15 -7.18 -14.92
C SER A 91 0.86 -8.04 -16.15
N ALA A 92 0.21 -9.18 -15.92
CA ALA A 92 -0.27 -10.05 -17.01
C ALA A 92 -1.50 -9.47 -17.72
N SER A 93 -2.27 -8.63 -17.04
CA SER A 93 -3.44 -7.97 -17.60
C SER A 93 -3.04 -6.63 -18.22
N GLU A 94 -3.50 -6.37 -19.44
CA GLU A 94 -3.36 -5.05 -20.08
C GLU A 94 -4.14 -3.96 -19.33
N ARG A 95 -5.21 -4.35 -18.65
CA ARG A 95 -6.06 -3.47 -17.84
C ARG A 95 -6.33 -4.13 -16.48
N PRO A 96 -5.40 -3.99 -15.54
CA PRO A 96 -5.55 -4.57 -14.21
C PRO A 96 -6.67 -3.89 -13.43
N THR A 97 -7.19 -4.60 -12.42
CA THR A 97 -8.27 -4.07 -11.57
C THR A 97 -7.78 -3.16 -10.44
N HIS A 98 -6.48 -3.17 -10.18
CA HIS A 98 -5.82 -2.45 -9.07
C HIS A 98 -4.38 -2.07 -9.46
N VAL A 99 -3.75 -1.25 -8.65
CA VAL A 99 -2.32 -0.89 -8.78
C VAL A 99 -1.46 -1.79 -7.89
N TRP A 100 -1.78 -1.84 -6.61
CA TRP A 100 -1.04 -2.57 -5.59
C TRP A 100 -2.01 -3.21 -4.61
N GLU A 101 -1.60 -4.27 -3.92
CA GLU A 101 -2.38 -4.92 -2.87
C GLU A 101 -3.84 -5.17 -3.26
N PRO A 102 -4.09 -6.20 -4.08
CA PRO A 102 -5.41 -6.44 -4.68
C PRO A 102 -6.53 -6.61 -3.68
N GLN A 103 -6.26 -7.25 -2.53
CA GLN A 103 -7.30 -7.50 -1.54
C GLN A 103 -7.55 -6.29 -0.65
N THR A 104 -6.51 -5.51 -0.32
CA THR A 104 -6.66 -4.23 0.39
C THR A 104 -7.41 -3.21 -0.49
N THR A 105 -7.05 -3.09 -1.76
CA THR A 105 -7.80 -2.25 -2.71
C THR A 105 -9.26 -2.70 -2.79
N LYS A 106 -9.51 -4.01 -2.92
CA LYS A 106 -10.87 -4.55 -2.94
C LYS A 106 -11.62 -4.27 -1.64
N LEU A 107 -10.99 -4.44 -0.48
CA LEU A 107 -11.55 -4.10 0.83
C LEU A 107 -12.02 -2.64 0.85
N LEU A 108 -11.18 -1.70 0.45
CA LEU A 108 -11.51 -0.28 0.43
C LEU A 108 -12.72 0.01 -0.48
N LEU A 109 -12.79 -0.62 -1.65
CA LEU A 109 -13.92 -0.47 -2.58
C LEU A 109 -15.21 -1.13 -2.06
N GLU A 110 -15.12 -2.24 -1.33
CA GLU A 110 -16.28 -2.87 -0.66
C GLU A 110 -16.80 -2.04 0.53
N LEU A 111 -15.94 -1.27 1.17
CA LEU A 111 -16.33 -0.35 2.24
C LEU A 111 -16.93 0.95 1.69
N ALA A 112 -16.47 1.43 0.54
CA ALA A 112 -16.84 2.73 -0.03
C ALA A 112 -18.37 3.01 -0.04
N PRO A 113 -19.26 2.10 -0.50
CA PRO A 113 -20.70 2.34 -0.52
C PRO A 113 -21.35 2.35 0.87
N ARG A 114 -20.63 1.96 1.93
CA ARG A 114 -21.13 1.91 3.32
C ARG A 114 -20.74 3.14 4.13
N LEU A 115 -19.88 3.99 3.58
CA LEU A 115 -19.34 5.15 4.30
C LEU A 115 -20.42 6.22 4.53
N GLN A 116 -20.39 6.80 5.72
CA GLN A 116 -21.28 7.91 6.10
C GLN A 116 -20.47 9.15 6.48
N GLY A 117 -19.23 9.26 6.03
CA GLY A 117 -18.31 10.34 6.29
C GLY A 117 -17.15 10.28 5.32
N ASP A 118 -16.35 11.33 5.32
CA ASP A 118 -15.20 11.48 4.45
C ASP A 118 -14.11 10.46 4.77
N VAL A 119 -13.15 10.32 3.86
CA VAL A 119 -12.03 9.40 3.96
C VAL A 119 -10.76 10.18 4.23
N ILE A 120 -9.96 9.73 5.19
CA ILE A 120 -8.59 10.22 5.42
C ILE A 120 -7.61 9.15 4.94
N VAL A 121 -6.65 9.54 4.10
CA VAL A 121 -5.58 8.68 3.60
C VAL A 121 -4.23 9.27 4.00
N GLY A 122 -3.49 8.59 4.86
CA GLY A 122 -2.11 8.89 5.19
C GLY A 122 -1.17 8.00 4.39
N GLY A 123 -0.14 8.58 3.75
CA GLY A 123 0.71 7.90 2.78
C GLY A 123 -0.04 7.70 1.46
N ALA A 124 -0.60 8.79 0.91
CA ALA A 124 -1.41 8.68 -0.29
C ALA A 124 -0.59 8.38 -1.56
N TYR A 125 0.74 8.46 -1.47
CA TYR A 125 1.69 8.17 -2.52
C TYR A 125 1.30 8.86 -3.85
N PHE A 126 1.36 8.19 -4.99
CA PHE A 126 0.84 8.75 -6.25
C PHE A 126 -0.68 8.54 -6.45
N GLY A 127 -1.38 8.05 -5.42
CA GLY A 127 -2.83 7.82 -5.45
C GLY A 127 -3.23 6.42 -5.91
N ASP A 128 -2.37 5.44 -5.77
CA ASP A 128 -2.57 4.05 -6.20
C ASP A 128 -3.87 3.43 -5.70
N GLN A 129 -4.28 3.73 -4.47
CA GLN A 129 -5.57 3.34 -3.88
C GLN A 129 -6.52 4.55 -3.75
N ALA A 130 -5.99 5.73 -3.40
CA ALA A 130 -6.80 6.91 -3.13
C ALA A 130 -7.65 7.38 -4.34
N VAL A 131 -7.13 7.26 -5.58
CA VAL A 131 -7.86 7.58 -6.81
C VAL A 131 -9.08 6.68 -7.01
N LEU A 132 -8.93 5.38 -6.74
CA LEU A 132 -10.02 4.41 -6.85
C LEU A 132 -11.10 4.65 -5.77
N VAL A 133 -10.69 4.90 -4.53
CA VAL A 133 -11.59 5.24 -3.43
C VAL A 133 -12.35 6.53 -3.73
N ALA A 134 -11.66 7.58 -4.17
CA ALA A 134 -12.28 8.87 -4.52
C ALA A 134 -13.36 8.72 -5.60
N LYS A 135 -13.08 7.91 -6.64
CA LYS A 135 -14.04 7.58 -7.70
C LYS A 135 -15.26 6.84 -7.12
N ALA A 136 -15.04 5.86 -6.24
CA ALA A 136 -16.10 5.04 -5.66
C ALA A 136 -17.05 5.85 -4.74
N ILE A 137 -16.53 6.82 -3.97
CA ILE A 137 -17.35 7.62 -3.03
C ILE A 137 -17.92 8.91 -3.64
N ALA A 138 -17.46 9.33 -4.82
CA ALA A 138 -17.93 10.55 -5.48
C ALA A 138 -19.46 10.62 -5.62
N PRO A 139 -20.19 9.53 -5.98
CA PRO A 139 -21.65 9.57 -6.07
C PRO A 139 -22.37 9.88 -4.74
N ALA A 140 -21.72 9.57 -3.59
CA ALA A 140 -22.24 9.91 -2.26
C ALA A 140 -21.93 11.34 -1.83
N GLY A 141 -21.20 12.13 -2.65
CA GLY A 141 -20.76 13.48 -2.33
C GLY A 141 -19.67 13.55 -1.26
N LEU A 142 -19.04 12.41 -0.94
CA LEU A 142 -17.97 12.33 0.05
C LEU A 142 -16.62 12.71 -0.56
N LYS A 143 -15.68 13.10 0.30
CA LYS A 143 -14.34 13.51 -0.09
C LYS A 143 -13.27 12.56 0.45
N VAL A 144 -12.12 12.55 -0.23
CA VAL A 144 -10.88 11.97 0.26
C VAL A 144 -9.92 13.09 0.65
N HIS A 145 -9.39 13.02 1.85
CA HIS A 145 -8.35 13.90 2.36
C HIS A 145 -7.03 13.14 2.40
N CYS A 146 -6.20 13.36 1.38
CA CYS A 146 -4.90 12.72 1.21
C CYS A 146 -3.81 13.51 1.92
N PHE A 147 -2.92 12.79 2.62
CA PHE A 147 -1.72 13.34 3.25
C PHE A 147 -0.50 12.65 2.65
N GLU A 148 0.32 13.42 1.95
CA GLU A 148 1.53 12.93 1.28
C GLU A 148 2.62 14.00 1.39
N PRO A 149 3.59 13.80 2.31
CA PRO A 149 4.64 14.78 2.53
C PRO A 149 5.71 14.81 1.43
N ASN A 150 5.84 13.74 0.62
CA ASN A 150 6.78 13.73 -0.50
C ASN A 150 6.25 14.57 -1.66
N PRO A 151 6.91 15.68 -2.05
CA PRO A 151 6.41 16.58 -3.08
C PRO A 151 6.28 15.96 -4.47
N ASP A 152 7.17 15.03 -4.83
CA ASP A 152 7.11 14.34 -6.13
C ASP A 152 5.87 13.45 -6.20
N GLN A 153 5.61 12.68 -5.15
CA GLN A 153 4.46 11.78 -5.08
C GLN A 153 3.15 12.54 -4.97
N ALA A 154 3.11 13.61 -4.16
CA ALA A 154 1.95 14.48 -4.10
C ALA A 154 1.65 15.17 -5.45
N GLY A 155 2.68 15.57 -6.19
CA GLY A 155 2.54 16.10 -7.55
C GLY A 155 2.00 15.05 -8.52
N MET A 156 2.47 13.80 -8.44
CA MET A 156 1.97 12.70 -9.25
C MET A 156 0.52 12.36 -8.88
N LEU A 157 0.17 12.36 -7.60
CA LEU A 157 -1.22 12.22 -7.14
C LEU A 157 -2.12 13.31 -7.77
N GLN A 158 -1.73 14.57 -7.71
CA GLN A 158 -2.50 15.68 -8.31
C GLN A 158 -2.69 15.48 -9.82
N ASN A 159 -1.65 15.01 -10.53
CA ASN A 159 -1.75 14.66 -11.94
C ASN A 159 -2.76 13.53 -12.17
N ASN A 160 -2.71 12.46 -11.37
CA ASN A 160 -3.63 11.34 -11.47
C ASN A 160 -5.09 11.75 -11.18
N LEU A 161 -5.31 12.65 -10.25
CA LEU A 161 -6.63 13.21 -9.99
C LEU A 161 -7.15 13.99 -11.22
N ALA A 162 -6.32 14.81 -11.83
CA ALA A 162 -6.68 15.57 -13.04
C ALA A 162 -6.96 14.65 -14.23
N LEU A 163 -6.14 13.60 -14.45
CA LEU A 163 -6.35 12.59 -15.50
C LEU A 163 -7.71 11.89 -15.39
N ASN A 164 -8.22 11.73 -14.18
CA ASN A 164 -9.50 11.07 -13.90
C ASN A 164 -10.65 12.06 -13.60
N GLN A 165 -10.42 13.36 -13.72
CA GLN A 165 -11.41 14.42 -13.48
C GLN A 165 -12.04 14.34 -12.08
N LEU A 166 -11.26 13.98 -11.07
CA LEU A 166 -11.71 13.84 -9.69
C LEU A 166 -11.57 15.17 -8.93
N GLY A 167 -12.69 15.78 -8.58
CA GLY A 167 -12.75 17.03 -7.83
C GLY A 167 -13.08 16.87 -6.33
N ASN A 168 -13.25 15.62 -5.87
CA ASN A 168 -13.60 15.30 -4.49
C ASN A 168 -12.39 14.86 -3.65
N VAL A 169 -11.17 15.29 -4.00
CA VAL A 169 -9.95 14.98 -3.25
C VAL A 169 -9.26 16.26 -2.82
N VAL A 170 -8.84 16.31 -1.57
CA VAL A 170 -7.98 17.35 -1.01
C VAL A 170 -6.61 16.77 -0.77
N VAL A 171 -5.58 17.34 -1.37
CA VAL A 171 -4.18 16.88 -1.19
C VAL A 171 -3.48 17.82 -0.23
N ASN A 172 -2.98 17.28 0.88
CA ASN A 172 -2.24 17.97 1.92
C ASN A 172 -0.76 17.53 1.87
N HIS A 173 0.16 18.49 1.78
CA HIS A 173 1.61 18.25 1.82
C HIS A 173 2.13 18.22 3.27
N GLU A 174 1.42 17.53 4.13
CA GLU A 174 1.66 17.39 5.56
C GLU A 174 1.75 15.90 5.93
N GLY A 175 2.41 15.59 7.03
CA GLY A 175 2.42 14.23 7.59
C GLY A 175 1.39 14.09 8.71
N LEU A 176 0.72 12.94 8.79
CA LEU A 176 -0.15 12.62 9.92
C LEU A 176 0.69 12.24 11.15
N TRP A 177 0.35 12.82 12.31
CA TRP A 177 1.08 12.61 13.55
C TRP A 177 0.17 12.77 14.78
N SER A 178 0.73 12.55 15.97
CA SER A 178 0.00 12.71 17.23
C SER A 178 -0.32 14.17 17.60
N ARG A 179 0.41 15.11 17.02
CA ARG A 179 0.24 16.56 17.25
C ARG A 179 0.45 17.34 15.97
N SER A 180 -0.26 18.45 15.84
CA SER A 180 -0.08 19.40 14.76
C SER A 180 1.11 20.33 15.02
N GLY A 181 1.79 20.75 13.94
CA GLY A 181 2.83 21.78 13.98
C GLY A 181 4.23 21.27 14.39
N GLU A 182 4.43 19.97 14.50
CA GLU A 182 5.78 19.42 14.62
C GLU A 182 6.44 19.36 13.23
N ARG A 183 7.76 19.42 13.19
CA ARG A 183 8.50 19.31 11.92
C ARG A 183 9.21 17.97 11.84
N MET A 184 8.94 17.27 10.75
CA MET A 184 9.50 15.97 10.43
C MET A 184 10.16 16.01 9.06
N ARG A 185 11.09 15.09 8.78
CA ARG A 185 11.62 14.83 7.46
C ARG A 185 11.48 13.37 7.10
N LEU A 186 11.42 13.08 5.83
CA LEU A 186 11.49 11.70 5.33
C LEU A 186 12.93 11.21 5.39
N ASP A 187 13.12 10.00 5.92
CA ASP A 187 14.38 9.26 5.94
C ASP A 187 14.15 7.90 5.29
N GLY A 188 14.90 7.62 4.25
CA GLY A 188 14.68 6.48 3.38
C GLY A 188 14.43 6.89 1.93
N PHE A 189 14.01 5.93 1.10
CA PHE A 189 13.80 6.16 -0.32
C PHE A 189 12.35 5.85 -0.70
N ASP A 190 11.69 6.84 -1.30
CA ASP A 190 10.36 6.77 -1.91
C ASP A 190 9.29 6.14 -0.98
N SER A 191 8.63 5.03 -1.37
CA SER A 191 7.57 4.37 -0.59
C SER A 191 8.05 3.71 0.70
N PHE A 192 9.36 3.62 0.94
CA PHE A 192 9.95 3.09 2.18
C PHE A 192 10.50 4.18 3.10
N ALA A 193 10.15 5.43 2.86
CA ALA A 193 10.64 6.55 3.64
C ALA A 193 9.78 6.75 4.91
N ASN A 194 10.40 6.69 6.07
CA ASN A 194 9.74 6.94 7.36
C ASN A 194 9.97 8.37 7.86
N ALA A 195 9.07 8.83 8.74
CA ALA A 195 9.16 10.16 9.31
C ALA A 195 10.10 10.19 10.52
N VAL A 196 11.09 11.09 10.50
CA VAL A 196 11.99 11.35 11.62
C VAL A 196 12.01 12.84 11.95
N ALA A 197 12.39 13.20 13.18
CA ALA A 197 12.45 14.60 13.60
C ALA A 197 13.38 15.42 12.68
N ALA A 198 12.92 16.58 12.24
CA ALA A 198 13.68 17.47 11.37
C ALA A 198 14.35 18.61 12.12
N SER A 199 15.45 19.14 11.57
CA SER A 199 16.05 20.38 12.00
C SER A 199 15.20 21.59 11.58
N ALA A 200 15.40 22.72 12.23
CA ALA A 200 14.66 23.95 11.90
C ALA A 200 14.84 24.34 10.42
N GLY A 201 13.75 24.52 9.71
CA GLY A 201 13.71 24.93 8.31
C GLY A 201 13.73 23.78 7.29
N GLU A 202 13.84 22.52 7.74
CA GLU A 202 13.81 21.34 6.88
C GLU A 202 12.51 20.56 7.02
N GLY A 203 12.20 19.71 6.03
CA GLY A 203 11.12 18.74 6.08
C GLY A 203 9.71 19.34 5.91
N PHE A 204 8.73 18.65 6.44
CA PHE A 204 7.30 18.97 6.35
C PHE A 204 6.70 19.19 7.74
N GLU A 205 5.53 19.82 7.77
CA GLU A 205 4.75 19.98 9.00
C GLU A 205 3.84 18.77 9.24
N THR A 206 3.59 18.50 10.51
CA THR A 206 2.64 17.46 10.91
C THR A 206 1.29 18.04 11.24
N VAL A 207 0.25 17.19 11.11
CA VAL A 207 -1.11 17.50 11.53
C VAL A 207 -1.72 16.30 12.27
N ALA A 208 -2.39 16.58 13.40
CA ALA A 208 -3.23 15.60 14.06
C ALA A 208 -4.59 15.52 13.35
N MET A 209 -5.07 14.31 13.11
CA MET A 209 -6.35 14.10 12.40
C MET A 209 -7.53 14.75 13.14
N ASP A 210 -7.53 14.73 14.48
CA ASP A 210 -8.57 15.40 15.28
C ASP A 210 -8.61 16.91 15.04
N ASP A 211 -7.45 17.58 15.02
CA ASP A 211 -7.34 19.01 14.74
C ASP A 211 -7.81 19.34 13.31
N TYR A 212 -7.40 18.51 12.35
CA TYR A 212 -7.79 18.66 10.95
C TYR A 212 -9.30 18.50 10.76
N ALA A 213 -9.88 17.44 11.31
CA ALA A 213 -11.31 17.19 11.21
C ALA A 213 -12.14 18.26 11.93
N GLN A 214 -11.70 18.71 13.11
CA GLN A 214 -12.36 19.78 13.85
C GLN A 214 -12.34 21.09 13.06
N ARG A 215 -11.21 21.48 12.47
CA ARG A 215 -11.05 22.71 11.69
C ARG A 215 -12.00 22.76 10.49
N LEU A 216 -12.25 21.62 9.86
CA LEU A 216 -13.09 21.52 8.66
C LEU A 216 -14.52 21.07 8.93
N GLY A 217 -14.85 20.69 10.16
CA GLY A 217 -16.16 20.17 10.53
C GLY A 217 -16.46 18.81 9.89
N LEU A 218 -15.43 17.96 9.71
CA LEU A 218 -15.55 16.67 9.05
C LEU A 218 -16.21 15.64 9.97
N ARG A 219 -16.98 14.74 9.35
CA ARG A 219 -17.30 13.43 9.86
C ARG A 219 -16.44 12.43 9.08
N VAL A 220 -15.69 11.58 9.78
CA VAL A 220 -14.79 10.62 9.16
C VAL A 220 -15.42 9.22 9.13
N GLY A 221 -15.53 8.65 7.94
CA GLY A 221 -16.09 7.31 7.73
C GLY A 221 -15.04 6.21 7.56
N LEU A 222 -13.86 6.57 7.05
CA LEU A 222 -12.74 5.65 6.83
C LEU A 222 -11.42 6.37 7.06
N ILE A 223 -10.48 5.69 7.72
CA ILE A 223 -9.07 6.08 7.80
C ILE A 223 -8.26 4.97 7.15
N GLN A 224 -7.37 5.32 6.24
CA GLN A 224 -6.37 4.45 5.66
C GLN A 224 -4.98 4.98 5.98
N LEU A 225 -4.09 4.16 6.53
CA LEU A 225 -2.73 4.54 6.90
C LEU A 225 -1.73 3.51 6.36
N ASP A 226 -0.82 4.00 5.55
CA ASP A 226 0.39 3.31 5.10
C ASP A 226 1.52 4.35 5.12
N ILE A 227 2.10 4.56 6.31
CA ILE A 227 3.00 5.68 6.62
C ILE A 227 4.29 5.23 7.31
N GLU A 228 4.68 3.98 7.02
CA GLU A 228 5.99 3.42 7.30
C GLU A 228 6.44 3.64 8.75
N GLY A 229 5.59 3.20 9.70
CA GLY A 229 5.86 3.19 11.14
C GLY A 229 5.31 4.38 11.93
N ALA A 230 4.65 5.33 11.28
CA ALA A 230 4.01 6.47 11.96
C ALA A 230 2.54 6.21 12.34
N GLU A 231 1.98 5.01 12.05
CA GLU A 231 0.56 4.67 12.23
C GLU A 231 0.08 4.89 13.65
N LEU A 232 0.86 4.44 14.65
CA LEU A 232 0.49 4.62 16.06
C LEU A 232 0.43 6.11 16.43
N ALA A 233 1.42 6.90 16.01
CA ALA A 233 1.45 8.33 16.28
C ALA A 233 0.27 9.05 15.60
N ALA A 234 0.00 8.72 14.33
CA ALA A 234 -1.14 9.28 13.60
C ALA A 234 -2.48 8.94 14.27
N LEU A 235 -2.67 7.69 14.71
CA LEU A 235 -3.89 7.26 15.40
C LEU A 235 -4.04 7.85 16.80
N GLN A 236 -2.94 8.15 17.49
CA GLN A 236 -2.97 8.94 18.73
C GLN A 236 -3.46 10.38 18.50
N GLY A 237 -3.26 10.92 17.30
CA GLY A 237 -3.83 12.19 16.85
C GLY A 237 -5.25 12.11 16.32
N ALA A 238 -5.93 10.95 16.43
CA ALA A 238 -7.28 10.69 15.93
C ALA A 238 -8.24 10.16 17.00
N VAL A 239 -7.90 10.29 18.27
CA VAL A 239 -8.66 9.68 19.38
C VAL A 239 -10.12 10.14 19.42
N GLN A 240 -10.39 11.43 19.18
CA GLN A 240 -11.75 11.96 19.18
C GLN A 240 -12.56 11.44 17.96
N ILE A 241 -11.93 11.32 16.79
CA ILE A 241 -12.53 10.71 15.60
C ILE A 241 -12.88 9.23 15.89
N LEU A 242 -11.94 8.47 16.46
CA LEU A 242 -12.17 7.06 16.79
C LEU A 242 -13.31 6.86 17.79
N ASP A 243 -13.41 7.73 18.79
CA ASP A 243 -14.44 7.62 19.83
C ASP A 243 -15.82 8.10 19.35
N LYS A 244 -15.88 9.19 18.55
CA LYS A 244 -17.11 9.85 18.13
C LYS A 244 -17.66 9.32 16.81
N ASP A 245 -16.84 9.31 15.77
CA ASP A 245 -17.27 8.99 14.42
C ASP A 245 -17.23 7.49 14.14
N ARG A 246 -16.37 6.77 14.88
CA ARG A 246 -16.20 5.31 14.78
C ARG A 246 -15.94 4.85 13.34
N PRO A 247 -14.91 5.41 12.66
CA PRO A 247 -14.63 5.04 11.28
C PRO A 247 -14.14 3.60 11.16
N TRP A 248 -14.24 3.02 9.98
CA TRP A 248 -13.41 1.91 9.59
C TRP A 248 -11.95 2.37 9.54
N VAL A 249 -11.01 1.51 9.94
CA VAL A 249 -9.60 1.86 9.84
C VAL A 249 -8.82 0.72 9.18
N VAL A 250 -8.18 1.02 8.06
CA VAL A 250 -7.22 0.15 7.38
C VAL A 250 -5.84 0.72 7.63
N PHE A 251 -4.92 -0.09 8.14
CA PHE A 251 -3.58 0.39 8.48
C PHE A 251 -2.53 -0.70 8.28
N GLU A 252 -1.34 -0.31 7.86
CA GLU A 252 -0.22 -1.24 7.78
C GLU A 252 0.34 -1.54 9.17
N LEU A 253 0.73 -2.79 9.39
CA LEU A 253 1.50 -3.23 10.55
C LEU A 253 2.81 -3.86 10.07
N HIS A 254 3.93 -3.19 10.32
CA HIS A 254 5.23 -3.62 9.85
C HIS A 254 6.16 -3.99 11.01
N ARG A 255 6.80 -5.17 10.92
CA ARG A 255 7.67 -5.71 11.97
C ARG A 255 8.87 -4.82 12.31
N THR A 256 9.35 -4.06 11.37
CA THR A 256 10.47 -3.13 11.60
C THR A 256 10.12 -2.06 12.63
N TYR A 257 8.85 -1.68 12.69
CA TYR A 257 8.36 -0.57 13.51
C TYR A 257 7.56 -1.04 14.73
N VAL A 258 7.03 -2.27 14.70
CA VAL A 258 6.17 -2.79 15.76
C VAL A 258 6.69 -4.14 16.24
N ASP A 259 6.94 -4.27 17.54
CA ASP A 259 7.23 -5.56 18.15
C ASP A 259 5.93 -6.33 18.42
N TRP A 260 5.75 -7.46 17.74
CA TRP A 260 4.65 -8.39 17.98
C TRP A 260 5.08 -9.75 18.53
N SER A 261 6.23 -9.81 19.22
CA SER A 261 6.75 -11.05 19.82
C SER A 261 5.79 -11.68 20.83
N GLN A 262 4.90 -10.85 21.41
CA GLN A 262 3.84 -11.28 22.34
C GLN A 262 2.47 -11.45 21.63
N GLY A 263 2.46 -11.54 20.29
CA GLY A 263 1.25 -11.60 19.45
C GLY A 263 0.70 -10.22 19.10
N LEU A 264 -0.11 -10.18 18.03
CA LEU A 264 -0.67 -8.94 17.51
C LEU A 264 -1.55 -8.20 18.51
N ARG A 265 -2.32 -8.93 19.31
CA ARG A 265 -3.18 -8.36 20.34
C ARG A 265 -2.42 -7.48 21.34
N ALA A 266 -1.18 -7.82 21.65
CA ALA A 266 -0.35 -7.09 22.61
C ALA A 266 0.28 -5.81 22.03
N THR A 267 0.21 -5.60 20.72
CA THR A 267 0.78 -4.41 20.11
C THR A 267 0.01 -3.15 20.50
N PRO A 268 0.69 -2.00 20.70
CA PRO A 268 0.02 -0.74 21.04
C PRO A 268 -1.05 -0.33 20.02
N LEU A 269 -0.81 -0.58 18.72
CA LEU A 269 -1.78 -0.33 17.65
C LEU A 269 -3.07 -1.12 17.85
N CYS A 270 -2.99 -2.44 18.07
CA CYS A 270 -4.18 -3.26 18.30
C CYS A 270 -4.87 -2.90 19.60
N GLN A 271 -4.12 -2.62 20.69
CA GLN A 271 -4.70 -2.23 21.98
C GLN A 271 -5.51 -0.95 21.88
N LEU A 272 -5.04 0.04 21.14
CA LEU A 272 -5.75 1.30 20.91
C LEU A 272 -7.17 1.07 20.36
N PHE A 273 -7.35 0.10 19.47
CA PHE A 273 -8.66 -0.25 18.89
C PHE A 273 -9.49 -1.14 19.84
N LEU A 274 -8.87 -2.15 20.45
CA LEU A 274 -9.57 -3.09 21.34
C LEU A 274 -10.16 -2.39 22.58
N GLU A 275 -9.44 -1.44 23.17
CA GLU A 275 -9.91 -0.62 24.28
C GLU A 275 -11.15 0.22 23.93
N ARG A 276 -11.32 0.52 22.62
CA ARG A 276 -12.49 1.23 22.06
C ARG A 276 -13.58 0.30 21.55
N GLY A 277 -13.45 -1.01 21.77
CA GLY A 277 -14.43 -2.00 21.36
C GLY A 277 -14.50 -2.24 19.85
N TYR A 278 -13.42 -1.99 19.12
CA TYR A 278 -13.29 -2.43 17.72
C TYR A 278 -12.96 -3.92 17.66
N GLU A 279 -13.36 -4.57 16.58
CA GLU A 279 -12.80 -5.86 16.18
C GLU A 279 -11.61 -5.59 15.25
N VAL A 280 -10.55 -6.38 15.37
CA VAL A 280 -9.33 -6.19 14.58
C VAL A 280 -8.96 -7.48 13.86
N PHE A 281 -8.69 -7.37 12.57
CA PHE A 281 -8.34 -8.46 11.68
C PHE A 281 -7.08 -8.14 10.88
N ALA A 282 -6.28 -9.15 10.57
CA ALA A 282 -5.29 -9.03 9.51
C ALA A 282 -5.98 -9.29 8.16
N VAL A 283 -5.66 -8.47 7.17
CA VAL A 283 -6.12 -8.65 5.79
C VAL A 283 -5.15 -9.57 5.07
N ARG A 284 -5.66 -10.63 4.44
CA ARG A 284 -4.81 -11.50 3.63
C ARG A 284 -4.63 -10.92 2.25
N ASP A 285 -3.41 -10.56 1.90
CA ASP A 285 -3.12 -9.91 0.64
C ASP A 285 -1.81 -10.39 -0.01
N LEU A 286 -1.65 -10.02 -1.26
CA LEU A 286 -0.47 -10.20 -2.08
C LEU A 286 0.30 -8.88 -2.16
N ASN A 287 1.56 -8.87 -1.79
CA ASN A 287 2.46 -7.76 -2.09
C ASN A 287 2.93 -7.90 -3.56
N SER A 288 2.00 -7.93 -4.47
CA SER A 288 2.23 -8.06 -5.91
C SER A 288 1.02 -7.56 -6.69
N HIS A 289 1.16 -7.57 -7.99
CA HIS A 289 0.12 -7.19 -8.93
C HIS A 289 -0.61 -8.44 -9.50
N ARG A 290 -1.01 -9.38 -8.65
CA ARG A 290 -1.77 -10.55 -9.09
C ARG A 290 -3.26 -10.36 -8.81
N GLU A 291 -4.08 -10.44 -9.85
CA GLU A 291 -5.52 -10.36 -9.71
C GLU A 291 -6.12 -11.58 -8.99
N MET A 292 -7.15 -11.32 -8.21
CA MET A 292 -7.92 -12.33 -7.49
C MET A 292 -9.42 -12.17 -7.77
N PRO A 293 -9.87 -12.42 -9.02
CA PRO A 293 -11.25 -12.23 -9.41
C PRO A 293 -12.19 -13.18 -8.66
N GLY A 294 -13.34 -12.65 -8.24
CA GLY A 294 -14.40 -13.44 -7.59
C GLY A 294 -14.09 -13.97 -6.19
N LYS A 295 -12.89 -13.74 -5.65
CA LYS A 295 -12.54 -14.17 -4.28
C LYS A 295 -13.03 -13.15 -3.26
N PRO A 296 -13.65 -13.56 -2.13
CA PRO A 296 -13.88 -12.65 -1.02
C PRO A 296 -12.56 -12.15 -0.44
N VAL A 297 -12.58 -11.02 0.27
CA VAL A 297 -11.43 -10.59 1.07
C VAL A 297 -11.35 -11.50 2.30
N GLU A 298 -10.23 -12.20 2.46
CA GLU A 298 -10.00 -13.06 3.61
C GLU A 298 -9.46 -12.24 4.78
N LEU A 299 -10.13 -12.35 5.93
CA LEU A 299 -9.79 -11.67 7.17
C LEU A 299 -9.41 -12.70 8.24
N VAL A 300 -8.28 -12.47 8.91
CA VAL A 300 -7.78 -13.34 9.98
C VAL A 300 -7.94 -12.62 11.31
N PRO A 301 -8.73 -13.17 12.27
CA PRO A 301 -8.77 -12.62 13.63
C PRO A 301 -7.37 -12.55 14.24
N ILE A 302 -7.04 -11.44 14.89
CA ILE A 302 -5.65 -11.18 15.38
C ILE A 302 -5.09 -12.24 16.30
N ASP A 303 -5.94 -13.00 16.98
CA ASP A 303 -5.52 -14.07 17.90
C ASP A 303 -5.12 -15.36 17.17
N THR A 304 -5.44 -15.49 15.88
CA THR A 304 -5.22 -16.70 15.09
C THR A 304 -4.27 -16.49 13.91
N VAL A 305 -3.69 -15.29 13.78
CA VAL A 305 -2.76 -14.99 12.69
C VAL A 305 -1.50 -15.85 12.82
N TYR A 306 -1.15 -16.54 11.75
CA TYR A 306 0.13 -17.21 11.65
C TYR A 306 1.20 -16.18 11.28
N LEU A 307 2.05 -15.85 12.24
CA LEU A 307 3.16 -14.91 12.09
C LEU A 307 4.44 -15.68 11.82
N GLU A 308 4.99 -15.56 10.64
CA GLU A 308 6.34 -16.06 10.36
C GLU A 308 7.36 -14.91 10.32
N GLY A 309 8.64 -15.27 10.52
CA GLY A 309 9.73 -14.29 10.44
C GLY A 309 10.18 -14.07 9.01
N PRO A 310 10.98 -13.06 8.76
CA PRO A 310 10.63 -11.68 8.59
C PRO A 310 10.05 -11.46 7.22
N PRO A 311 8.94 -11.02 7.07
CA PRO A 311 8.61 -10.28 5.88
C PRO A 311 8.07 -8.94 6.25
N HIS A 312 7.99 -8.14 5.27
CA HIS A 312 7.33 -6.90 5.10
C HIS A 312 6.04 -6.76 5.92
N GLY A 313 5.53 -5.58 6.06
CA GLY A 313 4.24 -5.27 6.65
C GLY A 313 3.06 -6.01 6.00
N PHE A 314 1.92 -5.94 6.62
CA PHE A 314 0.65 -6.38 6.08
C PHE A 314 -0.46 -5.49 6.61
N ASN A 315 -1.53 -5.36 5.84
CA ASN A 315 -2.64 -4.51 6.21
C ASN A 315 -3.52 -5.15 7.28
N MET A 316 -4.01 -4.32 8.16
CA MET A 316 -4.97 -4.62 9.22
C MET A 316 -6.28 -3.89 8.96
N LEU A 317 -7.37 -4.45 9.42
CA LEU A 317 -8.68 -3.82 9.42
C LEU A 317 -9.21 -3.73 10.86
N ALA A 318 -9.45 -2.51 11.34
CA ALA A 318 -10.19 -2.28 12.56
C ALA A 318 -11.66 -1.95 12.21
N VAL A 319 -12.57 -2.76 12.72
CA VAL A 319 -14.00 -2.74 12.44
C VAL A 319 -14.75 -2.09 13.61
N PRO A 320 -15.48 -1.00 13.38
CA PRO A 320 -16.04 -0.19 14.47
C PRO A 320 -17.12 -0.91 15.29
N HIS A 321 -17.82 -1.89 14.72
CA HIS A 321 -18.87 -2.64 15.38
C HIS A 321 -18.86 -4.12 14.95
N LYS A 322 -19.20 -5.01 15.88
CA LYS A 322 -19.27 -6.45 15.63
C LYS A 322 -20.25 -6.79 14.50
N GLY A 323 -19.90 -7.81 13.73
CA GLY A 323 -20.74 -8.35 12.66
C GLY A 323 -20.78 -7.55 11.36
N LEU A 324 -20.08 -6.43 11.27
CA LEU A 324 -20.06 -5.64 10.03
C LEU A 324 -19.32 -6.33 8.87
N VAL A 325 -18.51 -7.34 9.17
CA VAL A 325 -17.83 -8.19 8.18
C VAL A 325 -18.57 -9.47 7.85
N ASP A 326 -19.74 -9.73 8.46
CA ASP A 326 -20.59 -10.90 8.19
C ASP A 326 -21.37 -10.72 6.88
N THR A 327 -20.66 -10.62 5.78
CA THR A 327 -21.21 -10.43 4.44
C THR A 327 -20.44 -11.28 3.42
N PRO A 328 -21.03 -11.62 2.26
CA PRO A 328 -20.33 -12.41 1.23
C PRO A 328 -19.05 -11.78 0.66
N ALA A 329 -18.83 -10.48 0.89
CA ALA A 329 -17.62 -9.78 0.46
C ALA A 329 -16.39 -10.21 1.27
N PHE A 330 -16.60 -10.73 2.50
CA PHE A 330 -15.55 -11.12 3.43
C PHE A 330 -15.62 -12.60 3.78
N SER A 331 -14.47 -13.20 4.07
CA SER A 331 -14.35 -14.57 4.55
C SER A 331 -13.44 -14.60 5.78
N LEU A 332 -13.97 -15.04 6.92
CA LEU A 332 -13.17 -15.23 8.13
C LEU A 332 -12.40 -16.54 8.03
N VAL A 333 -11.08 -16.48 8.13
CA VAL A 333 -10.16 -17.61 8.09
C VAL A 333 -9.25 -17.61 9.31
N ASN A 334 -8.71 -18.76 9.70
CA ASN A 334 -7.95 -18.89 10.94
C ASN A 334 -6.65 -19.64 10.72
N ALA A 335 -5.66 -19.36 11.55
CA ALA A 335 -4.37 -20.04 11.59
C ALA A 335 -3.61 -20.03 10.24
N VAL A 336 -3.72 -18.92 9.51
CA VAL A 336 -3.08 -18.70 8.21
C VAL A 336 -2.27 -17.40 8.22
N SER A 337 -1.33 -17.29 7.28
CA SER A 337 -0.52 -16.10 7.09
C SER A 337 -1.37 -14.94 6.51
N PRO A 338 -1.16 -13.70 6.94
CA PRO A 338 -1.74 -12.54 6.27
C PRO A 338 -1.14 -12.32 4.88
N LYS A 339 0.00 -12.97 4.57
CA LYS A 339 0.65 -12.86 3.26
C LYS A 339 0.30 -14.04 2.37
N LEU A 340 -0.26 -13.74 1.22
CA LEU A 340 -0.49 -14.69 0.15
C LEU A 340 0.77 -14.80 -0.70
N LEU A 341 1.48 -15.94 -0.59
CA LEU A 341 2.77 -16.19 -1.26
C LEU A 341 2.68 -17.48 -2.09
N PRO A 342 2.49 -17.35 -3.43
CA PRO A 342 2.22 -18.51 -4.30
C PRO A 342 3.30 -19.61 -4.28
N HIS A 343 4.53 -19.25 -3.92
CA HIS A 343 5.69 -20.17 -3.86
C HIS A 343 5.87 -20.84 -2.50
N LYS A 344 5.03 -20.53 -1.48
CA LYS A 344 5.12 -21.11 -0.14
C LYS A 344 4.02 -22.13 0.14
N ASP A 345 4.03 -22.72 1.34
CA ASP A 345 3.06 -23.73 1.77
C ASP A 345 1.62 -23.25 1.55
N ALA A 346 0.91 -23.93 0.66
CA ALA A 346 -0.46 -23.59 0.28
C ALA A 346 -1.44 -23.54 1.46
N ARG A 347 -1.21 -24.35 2.51
CA ARG A 347 -2.08 -24.37 3.70
C ARG A 347 -2.05 -23.06 4.46
N LEU A 348 -0.92 -22.34 4.41
CA LEU A 348 -0.71 -21.09 5.13
C LEU A 348 -0.83 -19.86 4.22
N HIS A 349 -0.37 -19.96 2.97
CA HIS A 349 -0.11 -18.83 2.10
C HIS A 349 -0.97 -18.75 0.85
N HIS A 350 -1.87 -19.71 0.59
CA HIS A 350 -2.81 -19.60 -0.52
C HIS A 350 -4.20 -19.20 -0.01
N PRO A 351 -5.01 -18.52 -0.84
CA PRO A 351 -6.41 -18.28 -0.52
C PRO A 351 -7.15 -19.59 -0.26
N VAL A 352 -8.17 -19.55 0.58
CA VAL A 352 -9.06 -20.70 0.75
C VAL A 352 -9.71 -21.02 -0.60
N GLY A 353 -9.54 -22.26 -1.08
CA GLY A 353 -9.97 -22.66 -2.42
C GLY A 353 -8.94 -22.35 -3.54
N GLY A 354 -7.71 -21.99 -3.19
CA GLY A 354 -6.60 -21.75 -4.12
C GLY A 354 -6.63 -20.39 -4.83
N PHE A 355 -5.61 -20.16 -5.67
CA PHE A 355 -5.53 -18.97 -6.51
C PHE A 355 -6.43 -19.07 -7.74
#